data_78a9b5cb44c5bdd111f62df8a9fbaebb
#
_entry.id   78a9b5cb44c5bdd111f62df8a9fbaebb
#
_cell.length_a   1.000
_cell.length_b   1.000
_cell.length_c   1.000
_cell.angle_alpha   90.00
_cell.angle_beta   90.00
_cell.angle_gamma   90.00
#
_symmetry.space_group_name_H-M   'P 1'
#
loop_
_entity.id
_entity.type
_entity.pdbx_description
1 polymer ?
#
loop_
_entity_poly.entity_id
_entity_poly.type
_entity_poly.pdbx_seq_one_letter_code
_entity_poly.pdbx_strand_id
1 'polypeptide(L)'
;MLIGALEAGGTKMVCSIGNPEGGVLQRASFPTVTPDVTIPQIIDFIGKFDVKALGIGSFGPLDLNPASPTYGSITKTPKTDWIDYPLLSTLQEALGVPTGIDTDVNAAALAEHTM
;
A
#
# COMPACT_ATOMS: atom_id res chain seq x y z
N MET A 1 -13.71 -13.06 4.30
CA MET A 1 -12.27 -12.69 4.19
C MET A 1 -12.16 -11.22 3.85
N LEU A 2 -11.31 -10.51 4.56
CA LEU A 2 -11.09 -9.09 4.31
C LEU A 2 -9.76 -8.88 3.59
N ILE A 3 -9.75 -7.93 2.66
CA ILE A 3 -8.56 -7.50 1.93
C ILE A 3 -8.39 -6.01 2.12
N GLY A 4 -7.17 -5.59 2.42
CA GLY A 4 -6.82 -4.18 2.47
C GLY A 4 -6.31 -3.69 1.12
N ALA A 5 -6.56 -2.44 0.82
CA ALA A 5 -6.03 -1.78 -0.37
C ALA A 5 -5.56 -0.38 0.00
N LEU A 6 -4.39 -0.02 -0.49
CA LEU A 6 -3.85 1.32 -0.33
C LEU A 6 -3.62 1.93 -1.71
N GLU A 7 -4.26 3.05 -1.95
CA GLU A 7 -3.96 3.88 -3.12
C GLU A 7 -3.11 5.05 -2.65
N ALA A 8 -1.81 4.95 -2.90
CA ALA A 8 -0.84 5.95 -2.46
C ALA A 8 -0.73 7.03 -3.53
N GLY A 9 -1.36 8.16 -3.31
CA GLY A 9 -1.32 9.30 -4.21
C GLY A 9 -0.37 10.38 -3.73
N GLY A 10 0.02 11.26 -4.64
CA GLY A 10 0.93 12.36 -4.30
C GLY A 10 0.30 13.42 -3.40
N THR A 11 -1.02 13.46 -3.30
CA THR A 11 -1.74 14.43 -2.47
C THR A 11 -2.39 13.78 -1.27
N LYS A 12 -2.96 12.58 -1.45
CA LYS A 12 -3.61 11.86 -0.38
C LYS A 12 -3.40 10.36 -0.54
N MET A 13 -3.46 9.66 0.59
CA MET A 13 -3.45 8.21 0.67
C MET A 13 -4.87 7.73 0.93
N VAL A 14 -5.39 6.80 0.13
CA VAL A 14 -6.73 6.25 0.32
C VAL A 14 -6.60 4.79 0.72
N CYS A 15 -7.10 4.47 1.91
CA CYS A 15 -7.14 3.10 2.43
C CYS A 15 -8.56 2.56 2.30
N SER A 16 -8.69 1.33 1.84
CA SER A 16 -9.98 0.66 1.73
C SER A 16 -9.90 -0.73 2.33
N ILE A 17 -10.98 -1.15 2.98
CA ILE A 17 -11.13 -2.51 3.49
C ILE A 17 -12.36 -3.09 2.81
N GLY A 18 -12.21 -4.23 2.17
CA GLY A 18 -13.29 -4.84 1.44
C GLY A 18 -13.17 -6.34 1.38
N ASN A 19 -14.02 -6.96 0.55
CA ASN A 19 -13.99 -8.40 0.33
C ASN A 19 -13.64 -8.70 -1.13
N PRO A 20 -13.24 -9.96 -1.45
CA PRO A 20 -12.85 -10.32 -2.82
C PRO A 20 -13.95 -10.16 -3.85
N GLU A 21 -15.20 -10.13 -3.43
CA GLU A 21 -16.34 -9.96 -4.31
C GLU A 21 -16.58 -8.50 -4.72
N GLY A 22 -15.71 -7.59 -4.27
CA GLY A 22 -15.74 -6.20 -4.68
C GLY A 22 -16.48 -5.26 -3.74
N GLY A 23 -16.96 -5.75 -2.60
CA GLY A 23 -17.65 -4.91 -1.62
C GLY A 23 -16.63 -4.09 -0.81
N VAL A 24 -16.81 -2.78 -0.75
CA VAL A 24 -16.02 -1.90 0.10
C VAL A 24 -16.77 -1.69 1.41
N LEU A 25 -16.15 -2.11 2.52
CA LEU A 25 -16.77 -2.04 3.84
C LEU A 25 -16.38 -0.77 4.60
N GLN A 26 -15.14 -0.35 4.49
CA GLN A 26 -14.61 0.84 5.14
C GLN A 26 -13.61 1.54 4.23
N ARG A 27 -13.53 2.85 4.36
CA ARG A 27 -12.58 3.67 3.60
C ARG A 27 -12.14 4.84 4.45
N ALA A 28 -10.88 5.20 4.36
CA ALA A 28 -10.33 6.38 4.99
C ALA A 28 -9.28 7.00 4.10
N SER A 29 -9.10 8.32 4.18
CA SER A 29 -8.04 9.00 3.45
C SER A 29 -7.25 9.88 4.40
N PHE A 30 -5.95 9.99 4.09
CA PHE A 30 -5.01 10.76 4.88
C PHE A 30 -4.18 11.64 3.95
N PRO A 31 -3.83 12.88 4.36
CA PRO A 31 -2.94 13.70 3.53
C PRO A 31 -1.58 13.04 3.35
N THR A 32 -1.02 13.16 2.16
CA THR A 32 0.34 12.71 1.88
C THR A 32 1.30 13.77 2.38
N VAL A 33 1.88 13.56 3.54
CA VAL A 33 2.87 14.46 4.14
C VAL A 33 4.24 13.77 4.05
N THR A 34 4.93 13.60 5.16
CA THR A 34 6.17 12.81 5.21
C THR A 34 5.85 11.37 5.61
N PRO A 35 6.73 10.41 5.29
CA PRO A 35 6.47 9.02 5.68
C PRO A 35 6.26 8.83 7.18
N ASP A 36 7.01 9.52 8.00
CA ASP A 36 6.93 9.41 9.45
C ASP A 36 5.59 9.91 10.03
N VAL A 37 4.88 10.75 9.28
CA VAL A 37 3.55 11.23 9.66
C VAL A 37 2.46 10.36 9.04
N THR A 38 2.57 10.06 7.74
CA THR A 38 1.50 9.43 6.96
C THR A 38 1.43 7.92 7.17
N ILE A 39 2.57 7.23 7.20
CA ILE A 39 2.59 5.77 7.28
C ILE A 39 1.98 5.23 8.58
N PRO A 40 2.27 5.80 9.77
CA PRO A 40 1.62 5.32 11.00
C PRO A 40 0.10 5.41 10.96
N GLN A 41 -0.46 6.42 10.29
CA GLN A 41 -1.92 6.56 10.16
C GLN A 41 -2.50 5.42 9.33
N ILE A 42 -1.80 5.03 8.25
CA ILE A 42 -2.21 3.93 7.38
C ILE A 42 -2.17 2.61 8.14
N ILE A 43 -1.08 2.35 8.85
CA ILE A 43 -0.89 1.12 9.62
C ILE A 43 -1.97 1.02 10.72
N ASP A 44 -2.23 2.12 11.41
CA ASP A 44 -3.23 2.16 12.47
C ASP A 44 -4.63 1.86 11.93
N PHE A 45 -4.99 2.43 10.80
CA PHE A 45 -6.29 2.20 10.19
C PHE A 45 -6.47 0.75 9.73
N ILE A 46 -5.54 0.25 8.90
CA ILE A 46 -5.64 -1.10 8.34
C ILE A 46 -5.50 -2.15 9.43
N GLY A 47 -4.65 -1.89 10.42
CA GLY A 47 -4.41 -2.81 11.53
C GLY A 47 -5.61 -3.06 12.43
N LYS A 48 -6.66 -2.24 12.35
CA LYS A 48 -7.89 -2.45 13.10
C LYS A 48 -8.74 -3.60 12.53
N PHE A 49 -8.43 -4.04 11.32
CA PHE A 49 -9.19 -5.05 10.61
C PHE A 49 -8.35 -6.31 10.44
N ASP A 50 -9.02 -7.46 10.43
CA ASP A 50 -8.34 -8.75 10.22
C ASP A 50 -8.22 -9.01 8.72
N VAL A 51 -7.42 -8.20 8.03
CA VAL A 51 -7.18 -8.38 6.60
C VAL A 51 -6.23 -9.55 6.39
N LYS A 52 -6.45 -10.30 5.31
CA LYS A 52 -5.63 -11.47 4.97
C LYS A 52 -4.62 -11.16 3.87
N ALA A 53 -4.73 -10.02 3.22
CA ALA A 53 -3.82 -9.56 2.18
C ALA A 53 -3.93 -8.06 2.04
N LEU A 54 -2.91 -7.44 1.45
CA LEU A 54 -2.88 -6.01 1.18
C LEU A 54 -2.38 -5.77 -0.24
N GLY A 55 -3.12 -4.98 -1.01
CA GLY A 55 -2.67 -4.50 -2.31
C GLY A 55 -2.31 -3.02 -2.23
N ILE A 56 -1.17 -2.65 -2.80
CA ILE A 56 -0.70 -1.27 -2.81
C ILE A 56 -0.60 -0.79 -4.26
N GLY A 57 -1.36 0.26 -4.60
CA GLY A 57 -1.15 1.01 -5.82
C GLY A 57 -0.51 2.32 -5.45
N SER A 58 0.62 2.67 -6.05
CA SER A 58 1.39 3.82 -5.59
C SER A 58 1.79 4.74 -6.74
N PHE A 59 1.87 6.03 -6.40
CA PHE A 59 2.59 6.96 -7.26
C PHE A 59 4.04 6.49 -7.38
N GLY A 60 4.65 6.90 -8.45
CA GLY A 60 5.99 6.40 -8.77
C GLY A 60 6.96 7.49 -9.14
N PRO A 61 8.05 7.09 -9.75
CA PRO A 61 8.34 5.70 -10.17
C PRO A 61 8.56 4.73 -9.02
N LEU A 62 8.23 3.47 -9.30
CA LEU A 62 8.43 2.36 -8.35
C LEU A 62 9.48 1.40 -8.88
N ASP A 63 10.19 0.74 -7.97
CA ASP A 63 11.03 -0.39 -8.30
C ASP A 63 10.16 -1.65 -8.27
N LEU A 64 9.77 -2.13 -9.43
CA LEU A 64 8.94 -3.33 -9.59
C LEU A 64 9.72 -4.54 -10.08
N ASN A 65 11.04 -4.52 -10.01
CA ASN A 65 11.90 -5.65 -10.36
C ASN A 65 12.03 -6.61 -9.17
N PRO A 66 11.42 -7.81 -9.24
CA PRO A 66 11.46 -8.74 -8.10
C PRO A 66 12.88 -9.18 -7.69
N ALA A 67 13.84 -9.07 -8.60
CA ALA A 67 15.23 -9.42 -8.31
C ALA A 67 15.99 -8.29 -7.65
N SER A 68 15.42 -7.09 -7.55
CA SER A 68 16.09 -5.94 -6.97
C SER A 68 16.03 -5.96 -5.45
N PRO A 69 17.10 -5.60 -4.74
CA PRO A 69 17.06 -5.48 -3.28
C PRO A 69 16.13 -4.35 -2.81
N THR A 70 15.77 -3.42 -3.69
CA THR A 70 14.85 -2.33 -3.37
C THR A 70 13.46 -2.52 -3.97
N TYR A 71 13.11 -3.75 -4.33
CA TYR A 71 11.79 -4.05 -4.87
C TYR A 71 10.68 -3.51 -3.94
N GLY A 72 9.72 -2.82 -4.53
CA GLY A 72 8.60 -2.26 -3.77
C GLY A 72 8.86 -0.89 -3.18
N SER A 73 10.01 -0.29 -3.48
CA SER A 73 10.34 1.06 -3.03
C SER A 73 9.92 2.10 -4.04
N ILE A 74 9.52 3.27 -3.53
CA ILE A 74 9.38 4.46 -4.37
C ILE A 74 10.80 4.92 -4.70
N THR A 75 11.05 5.22 -5.97
CA THR A 75 12.37 5.66 -6.40
C THR A 75 12.42 7.19 -6.48
N LYS A 76 12.86 7.76 -7.59
CA LYS A 76 12.93 9.21 -7.75
C LYS A 76 11.51 9.77 -7.95
N THR A 77 11.11 10.68 -7.08
CA THR A 77 9.78 11.28 -7.14
C THR A 77 9.85 12.76 -6.80
N PRO A 78 8.92 13.60 -7.31
CA PRO A 78 8.83 15.00 -6.86
C PRO A 78 8.55 15.14 -5.37
N LYS A 79 7.97 14.15 -4.72
CA LYS A 79 7.80 14.09 -3.26
C LYS A 79 9.11 13.65 -2.62
N THR A 80 10.02 14.60 -2.37
CA THR A 80 11.41 14.29 -1.99
C THR A 80 11.54 13.48 -0.70
N ASP A 81 10.62 13.62 0.25
CA ASP A 81 10.65 12.84 1.47
C ASP A 81 10.33 11.35 1.25
N TRP A 82 9.84 11.01 0.07
CA TRP A 82 9.47 9.64 -0.30
C TRP A 82 10.48 8.97 -1.24
N ILE A 83 11.56 9.66 -1.59
CA ILE A 83 12.60 9.09 -2.45
C ILE A 83 13.22 7.89 -1.73
N ASP A 84 13.32 6.77 -2.46
CA ASP A 84 13.89 5.50 -1.97
C ASP A 84 13.14 4.91 -0.75
N TYR A 85 11.92 5.35 -0.50
CA TYR A 85 11.15 4.85 0.64
C TYR A 85 10.69 3.39 0.38
N PRO A 86 10.97 2.46 1.30
CA PRO A 86 10.64 1.04 1.13
C PRO A 86 9.17 0.77 1.50
N LEU A 87 8.24 1.23 0.67
CA LEU A 87 6.81 1.20 0.97
C LEU A 87 6.28 -0.22 1.18
N LEU A 88 6.63 -1.15 0.29
CA LEU A 88 6.15 -2.52 0.35
C LEU A 88 6.62 -3.22 1.63
N SER A 89 7.92 -3.22 1.89
CA SER A 89 8.46 -3.94 3.04
C SER A 89 8.00 -3.32 4.36
N THR A 90 7.89 -2.00 4.42
CA THR A 90 7.45 -1.31 5.63
C THR A 90 6.02 -1.74 6.00
N LEU A 91 5.11 -1.75 5.04
CA LEU A 91 3.72 -2.12 5.31
C LEU A 91 3.56 -3.62 5.51
N GLN A 92 4.29 -4.44 4.76
CA GLN A 92 4.24 -5.89 4.91
C GLN A 92 4.73 -6.32 6.29
N GLU A 93 5.81 -5.75 6.78
CA GLU A 93 6.35 -6.07 8.10
C GLU A 93 5.42 -5.59 9.22
N ALA A 94 4.86 -4.38 9.06
CA ALA A 94 3.99 -3.82 10.09
C ALA A 94 2.68 -4.57 10.23
N LEU A 95 2.10 -5.02 9.12
CA LEU A 95 0.78 -5.66 9.11
C LEU A 95 0.87 -7.19 9.12
N GLY A 96 2.01 -7.75 8.73
CA GLY A 96 2.23 -9.20 8.81
C GLY A 96 1.39 -10.02 7.84
N VAL A 97 0.98 -9.46 6.70
CA VAL A 97 0.15 -10.15 5.72
C VAL A 97 0.82 -10.12 4.35
N PRO A 98 0.48 -11.06 3.45
CA PRO A 98 0.94 -11.00 2.07
C PRO A 98 0.57 -9.66 1.44
N THR A 99 1.55 -9.02 0.80
CA THR A 99 1.39 -7.67 0.28
C THR A 99 1.93 -7.59 -1.13
N GLY A 100 1.11 -7.08 -2.05
CA GLY A 100 1.52 -6.81 -3.43
C GLY A 100 1.58 -5.32 -3.70
N ILE A 101 2.42 -4.93 -4.66
CA ILE A 101 2.56 -3.53 -5.06
C ILE A 101 2.58 -3.43 -6.58
N ASP A 102 1.90 -2.42 -7.10
CA ASP A 102 1.88 -2.09 -8.52
C ASP A 102 1.54 -0.61 -8.64
N THR A 103 1.54 -0.11 -9.87
CA THR A 103 0.98 1.21 -10.16
C THR A 103 -0.55 1.20 -10.17
N ASP A 104 -1.16 0.02 -10.18
CA ASP A 104 -2.62 -0.18 -10.12
C ASP A 104 -2.96 -0.97 -8.87
N VAL A 105 -3.68 -0.35 -7.95
CA VAL A 105 -4.06 -0.97 -6.67
C VAL A 105 -4.96 -2.19 -6.87
N ASN A 106 -5.82 -2.18 -7.88
CA ASN A 106 -6.71 -3.29 -8.15
C ASN A 106 -5.94 -4.52 -8.63
N ALA A 107 -4.94 -4.32 -9.48
CA ALA A 107 -4.08 -5.40 -9.94
C ALA A 107 -3.26 -5.99 -8.80
N ALA A 108 -2.71 -5.15 -7.93
CA ALA A 108 -1.93 -5.60 -6.78
C ALA A 108 -2.79 -6.41 -5.80
N ALA A 109 -3.98 -5.93 -5.49
CA ALA A 109 -4.89 -6.60 -4.57
C ALA A 109 -5.37 -7.93 -5.14
N LEU A 110 -5.68 -7.96 -6.44
CA LEU A 110 -6.14 -9.18 -7.10
C LEU A 110 -5.04 -10.24 -7.14
N ALA A 111 -3.81 -9.84 -7.42
CA ALA A 111 -2.68 -10.77 -7.45
C ALA A 111 -2.47 -11.43 -6.08
N GLU A 112 -2.54 -10.66 -5.00
CA GLU A 112 -2.39 -11.22 -3.66
C GLU A 112 -3.57 -12.10 -3.27
N HIS A 113 -4.76 -11.77 -3.70
CA HIS A 113 -5.93 -12.59 -3.43
C HIS A 113 -5.87 -13.96 -4.13
N THR A 114 -5.35 -14.00 -5.35
CA THR A 114 -5.29 -15.25 -6.12
C THR A 114 -4.11 -16.14 -5.75
N MET A 115 -3.17 -15.63 -5.00
CA MET A 115 -2.02 -16.40 -4.52
C MET A 115 -2.32 -17.06 -3.19
#